data_ef9bf1366eddaea18ebf3341ca113a57
#
_entry.id   ef9bf1366eddaea18ebf3341ca113a57
#
_cell.length_a   1.000
_cell.length_b   1.000
_cell.length_c   1.000
_cell.angle_alpha   90.00
_cell.angle_beta   90.00
_cell.angle_gamma   90.00
#
_symmetry.space_group_name_H-M   'P 1'
#
loop_
_entity.id
_entity.type
_entity.pdbx_description
1 polymer ?
#
loop_
_entity_poly.entity_id
_entity_poly.type
_entity_poly.pdbx_seq_one_letter_code
_entity_poly.pdbx_strand_id
1 'polypeptide(L)'
;MAIRDVSTYLVDATEELPKKFIFCRVETDDGTIGWGEAYAIPRRERGIAEFVKGLGDMLMSLDDTSPQSFRSNVTDWYDKGHLSIDFSSAAGAIEIALWDIRGKQAGKPLCELLGPVLTRSIPLYANMESRKPDESIDQLVERCIATRRHGFNAVKIYPMEHEPLDNAVECVRRVRQAIGNETHLLLDIWALESPDDALQAAHEFAQFDPFWLEEPIAGERIDEMAKIRRKVNMPIVTGERQSGLHHFRSVLDNEAADILNPDIIGAGGVQAMIEISRLAESYGASISPHCWNSTLVATAAMIHTIAVLPNAIIGEYFPHYAPFFAELGELHIDITSSIATIGAAPGLGVRMYEDALASHEY
;
A
#
# COMPACT_ATOMS: atom_id res chain seq x y z
N MET A 1 -15.94 -15.05 -19.10
CA MET A 1 -15.06 -15.95 -18.30
C MET A 1 -15.92 -16.47 -17.15
N ALA A 2 -16.05 -17.78 -17.00
CA ALA A 2 -16.80 -18.30 -15.88
C ALA A 2 -15.85 -18.53 -14.68
N ILE A 3 -16.28 -18.14 -13.49
CA ILE A 3 -15.56 -18.34 -12.24
C ILE A 3 -16.04 -19.63 -11.61
N ARG A 4 -15.12 -20.53 -11.31
CA ARG A 4 -15.37 -21.83 -10.71
C ARG A 4 -15.33 -21.77 -9.18
N ASP A 5 -14.41 -21.01 -8.63
CA ASP A 5 -14.19 -20.94 -7.18
C ASP A 5 -13.59 -19.58 -6.75
N VAL A 6 -13.97 -19.14 -5.56
CA VAL A 6 -13.36 -18.02 -4.84
C VAL A 6 -13.09 -18.48 -3.42
N SER A 7 -11.84 -18.56 -3.04
CA SER A 7 -11.42 -19.00 -1.71
C SER A 7 -10.42 -18.02 -1.06
N THR A 8 -10.28 -18.12 0.26
CA THR A 8 -9.39 -17.25 1.04
C THR A 8 -8.44 -18.11 1.88
N TYR A 9 -7.22 -17.60 2.07
CA TYR A 9 -6.25 -18.10 3.02
C TYR A 9 -5.98 -17.03 4.06
N LEU A 10 -6.18 -17.38 5.34
CA LEU A 10 -5.83 -16.55 6.48
C LEU A 10 -4.46 -17.01 7.00
N VAL A 11 -3.42 -16.27 6.68
CA VAL A 11 -2.04 -16.66 6.96
C VAL A 11 -1.53 -15.89 8.18
N ASP A 12 -1.06 -16.64 9.18
CA ASP A 12 -0.29 -16.10 10.31
C ASP A 12 1.20 -16.21 9.94
N ALA A 13 1.93 -15.11 10.00
CA ALA A 13 3.34 -15.15 9.67
C ALA A 13 4.15 -15.92 10.73
N THR A 14 5.23 -15.38 11.20
CA THR A 14 6.08 -16.05 12.19
C THR A 14 6.05 -15.28 13.53
N GLU A 15 6.56 -15.88 14.60
CA GLU A 15 6.75 -15.17 15.88
C GLU A 15 7.66 -13.94 15.72
N GLU A 16 8.60 -13.98 14.78
CA GLU A 16 9.50 -12.86 14.48
C GLU A 16 8.80 -11.74 13.70
N LEU A 17 7.76 -12.11 12.95
CA LEU A 17 6.89 -11.21 12.17
C LEU A 17 5.44 -11.43 12.61
N PRO A 18 4.96 -10.83 13.70
CA PRO A 18 3.63 -11.10 14.24
C PRO A 18 2.55 -10.39 13.42
N LYS A 19 2.43 -10.75 12.15
CA LYS A 19 1.48 -10.19 11.20
C LYS A 19 0.61 -11.27 10.59
N LYS A 20 -0.58 -10.86 10.18
CA LYS A 20 -1.56 -11.70 9.50
C LYS A 20 -1.81 -11.17 8.11
N PHE A 21 -2.04 -12.07 7.18
CA PHE A 21 -2.31 -11.76 5.77
C PHE A 21 -3.57 -12.47 5.30
N ILE A 22 -4.25 -11.89 4.35
CA ILE A 22 -5.48 -12.45 3.76
C ILE A 22 -5.28 -12.54 2.26
N PHE A 23 -5.15 -13.75 1.74
CA PHE A 23 -5.07 -13.97 0.30
C PHE A 23 -6.44 -14.38 -0.25
N CYS A 24 -6.73 -13.90 -1.46
CA CYS A 24 -7.88 -14.31 -2.24
C CYS A 24 -7.39 -15.10 -3.46
N ARG A 25 -7.91 -16.30 -3.62
CA ARG A 25 -7.68 -17.17 -4.78
C ARG A 25 -8.96 -17.23 -5.59
N VAL A 26 -8.88 -16.84 -6.85
CA VAL A 26 -9.98 -16.96 -7.83
C VAL A 26 -9.58 -17.95 -8.90
N GLU A 27 -10.42 -18.96 -9.16
CA GLU A 27 -10.20 -19.97 -10.18
C GLU A 27 -11.30 -19.90 -11.25
N THR A 28 -10.91 -19.95 -12.50
CA THR A 28 -11.81 -20.03 -13.65
C THR A 28 -12.08 -21.47 -14.07
N ASP A 29 -13.12 -21.70 -14.88
CA ASP A 29 -13.47 -23.03 -15.40
C ASP A 29 -12.37 -23.68 -16.26
N ASP A 30 -11.52 -22.87 -16.90
CA ASP A 30 -10.35 -23.35 -17.65
C ASP A 30 -9.12 -23.65 -16.78
N GLY A 31 -9.24 -23.48 -15.45
CA GLY A 31 -8.19 -23.74 -14.47
C GLY A 31 -7.17 -22.62 -14.32
N THR A 32 -7.41 -21.44 -14.90
CA THR A 32 -6.57 -20.28 -14.64
C THR A 32 -6.81 -19.77 -13.23
N ILE A 33 -5.73 -19.61 -12.44
CA ILE A 33 -5.80 -19.10 -11.07
C ILE A 33 -5.25 -17.69 -11.03
N GLY A 34 -6.03 -16.78 -10.43
CA GLY A 34 -5.60 -15.43 -10.07
C GLY A 34 -5.48 -15.26 -8.56
N TRP A 35 -4.53 -14.44 -8.16
CA TRP A 35 -4.27 -14.14 -6.78
C TRP A 35 -4.54 -12.67 -6.47
N GLY A 36 -5.19 -12.44 -5.33
CA GLY A 36 -5.40 -11.15 -4.73
C GLY A 36 -5.01 -11.16 -3.27
N GLU A 37 -4.95 -10.00 -2.69
CA GLU A 37 -4.62 -9.82 -1.28
C GLU A 37 -5.51 -8.75 -0.67
N ALA A 38 -5.97 -8.95 0.57
CA ALA A 38 -6.79 -7.99 1.29
C ALA A 38 -6.02 -7.36 2.45
N TYR A 39 -6.34 -6.13 2.77
CA TYR A 39 -5.76 -5.36 3.86
C TYR A 39 -6.13 -5.97 5.22
N ALA A 40 -5.21 -6.71 5.81
CA ALA A 40 -5.45 -7.46 7.04
C ALA A 40 -5.41 -6.55 8.29
N ILE A 41 -6.55 -5.92 8.60
CA ILE A 41 -6.68 -5.08 9.79
C ILE A 41 -6.71 -5.99 11.05
N PRO A 42 -5.85 -5.74 12.06
CA PRO A 42 -5.78 -6.57 13.26
C PRO A 42 -7.14 -6.77 13.94
N ARG A 43 -7.47 -8.02 14.23
CA ARG A 43 -8.73 -8.49 14.83
C ARG A 43 -9.98 -8.39 13.92
N ARG A 44 -9.82 -8.01 12.64
CA ARG A 44 -10.91 -7.95 11.66
C ARG A 44 -10.73 -8.94 10.51
N GLU A 45 -9.63 -9.68 10.50
CA GLU A 45 -9.19 -10.54 9.38
C GLU A 45 -10.29 -11.51 8.94
N ARG A 46 -10.93 -12.19 9.91
CA ARG A 46 -12.05 -13.13 9.63
C ARG A 46 -13.27 -12.42 9.07
N GLY A 47 -13.57 -11.20 9.53
CA GLY A 47 -14.67 -10.39 8.99
C GLY A 47 -14.41 -9.99 7.53
N ILE A 48 -13.17 -9.60 7.21
CA ILE A 48 -12.76 -9.28 5.84
C ILE A 48 -12.83 -10.52 4.95
N ALA A 49 -12.38 -11.68 5.42
CA ALA A 49 -12.49 -12.94 4.69
C ALA A 49 -13.96 -13.33 4.39
N GLU A 50 -14.89 -13.09 5.33
CA GLU A 50 -16.32 -13.30 5.08
C GLU A 50 -16.89 -12.31 4.05
N PHE A 51 -16.39 -11.07 3.99
CA PHE A 51 -16.73 -10.15 2.89
C PHE A 51 -16.20 -10.68 1.54
N VAL A 52 -14.97 -11.19 1.48
CA VAL A 52 -14.43 -11.80 0.26
C VAL A 52 -15.33 -12.95 -0.20
N LYS A 53 -15.76 -13.82 0.71
CA LYS A 53 -16.66 -14.92 0.40
C LYS A 53 -18.01 -14.44 -0.17
N GLY A 54 -18.68 -13.50 0.51
CA GLY A 54 -19.95 -12.96 0.03
C GLY A 54 -19.84 -12.26 -1.32
N LEU A 55 -18.74 -11.53 -1.55
CA LEU A 55 -18.45 -10.91 -2.85
C LEU A 55 -18.08 -11.96 -3.91
N GLY A 56 -17.45 -13.04 -3.52
CA GLY A 56 -17.17 -14.20 -4.39
C GLY A 56 -18.45 -14.89 -4.87
N ASP A 57 -19.42 -15.11 -3.97
CA ASP A 57 -20.75 -15.64 -4.33
C ASP A 57 -21.45 -14.72 -5.33
N MET A 58 -21.38 -13.40 -5.13
CA MET A 58 -21.90 -12.41 -6.08
C MET A 58 -21.18 -12.52 -7.43
N LEU A 59 -19.83 -12.54 -7.45
CA LEU A 59 -19.04 -12.64 -8.66
C LEU A 59 -19.42 -13.88 -9.49
N MET A 60 -19.57 -15.04 -8.85
CA MET A 60 -19.97 -16.28 -9.52
C MET A 60 -21.38 -16.22 -10.11
N SER A 61 -22.24 -15.29 -9.66
CA SER A 61 -23.58 -15.08 -10.19
C SER A 61 -23.64 -14.11 -11.38
N LEU A 62 -22.52 -13.42 -11.71
CA LEU A 62 -22.49 -12.45 -12.81
C LEU A 62 -22.29 -13.13 -14.15
N ASP A 63 -23.00 -12.67 -15.17
CA ASP A 63 -22.78 -13.07 -16.57
C ASP A 63 -21.43 -12.57 -17.11
N ASP A 64 -21.02 -11.38 -16.72
CA ASP A 64 -19.71 -10.79 -17.00
C ASP A 64 -18.87 -10.68 -15.74
N THR A 65 -17.85 -11.50 -15.64
CA THR A 65 -16.89 -11.56 -14.54
C THR A 65 -15.59 -10.82 -14.82
N SER A 66 -15.63 -9.81 -15.71
CA SER A 66 -14.50 -8.92 -15.91
C SER A 66 -14.23 -8.06 -14.65
N PRO A 67 -12.98 -7.62 -14.41
CA PRO A 67 -12.69 -6.72 -13.29
C PRO A 67 -13.57 -5.46 -13.30
N GLN A 68 -13.86 -4.91 -14.48
CA GLN A 68 -14.69 -3.73 -14.66
C GLN A 68 -16.16 -3.99 -14.27
N SER A 69 -16.73 -5.11 -14.73
CA SER A 69 -18.09 -5.50 -14.39
C SER A 69 -18.22 -5.78 -12.90
N PHE A 70 -17.30 -6.54 -12.32
CA PHE A 70 -17.27 -6.79 -10.88
C PHE A 70 -17.25 -5.47 -10.10
N ARG A 71 -16.31 -4.56 -10.43
CA ARG A 71 -16.21 -3.26 -9.77
C ARG A 71 -17.49 -2.42 -9.90
N SER A 72 -18.12 -2.40 -11.08
CA SER A 72 -19.38 -1.67 -11.27
C SER A 72 -20.45 -2.17 -10.32
N ASN A 73 -20.62 -3.49 -10.20
CA ASN A 73 -21.57 -4.09 -9.28
C ASN A 73 -21.27 -3.77 -7.81
N VAL A 74 -19.98 -3.76 -7.44
CA VAL A 74 -19.56 -3.37 -6.09
C VAL A 74 -19.81 -1.88 -5.84
N THR A 75 -19.52 -1.01 -6.82
CA THR A 75 -19.69 0.45 -6.71
C THR A 75 -21.15 0.83 -6.46
N ASP A 76 -22.11 0.14 -7.05
CA ASP A 76 -23.55 0.36 -6.80
C ASP A 76 -23.92 0.18 -5.30
N TRP A 77 -23.13 -0.60 -4.57
CA TRP A 77 -23.29 -0.76 -3.13
C TRP A 77 -22.60 0.37 -2.35
N TYR A 78 -21.45 0.86 -2.84
CA TYR A 78 -20.74 2.01 -2.25
C TYR A 78 -21.57 3.29 -2.29
N ASP A 79 -22.23 3.57 -3.41
CA ASP A 79 -23.03 4.78 -3.60
C ASP A 79 -24.23 4.86 -2.63
N LYS A 80 -24.57 3.75 -1.98
CA LYS A 80 -25.59 3.69 -0.93
C LYS A 80 -25.07 4.05 0.47
N GLY A 81 -23.79 4.49 0.60
CA GLY A 81 -23.25 5.02 1.85
C GLY A 81 -22.78 3.97 2.87
N HIS A 82 -22.55 2.73 2.44
CA HIS A 82 -22.11 1.63 3.30
C HIS A 82 -20.62 1.27 3.11
N LEU A 83 -19.82 2.21 2.63
CA LEU A 83 -18.40 2.01 2.39
C LEU A 83 -17.61 1.90 3.70
N SER A 84 -16.72 0.90 3.77
CA SER A 84 -15.69 0.78 4.79
C SER A 84 -14.41 0.24 4.17
N ILE A 85 -13.26 0.51 4.80
CA ILE A 85 -11.99 -0.02 4.34
C ILE A 85 -11.97 -1.56 4.35
N ASP A 86 -12.66 -2.20 5.29
CA ASP A 86 -12.80 -3.66 5.36
C ASP A 86 -13.48 -4.22 4.10
N PHE A 87 -14.58 -3.59 3.69
CA PHE A 87 -15.32 -3.99 2.50
C PHE A 87 -14.56 -3.65 1.20
N SER A 88 -13.98 -2.45 1.13
CA SER A 88 -13.14 -2.05 -0.02
C SER A 88 -11.95 -2.98 -0.20
N SER A 89 -11.33 -3.38 0.88
CA SER A 89 -10.22 -4.32 0.92
C SER A 89 -10.61 -5.69 0.36
N ALA A 90 -11.74 -6.24 0.81
CA ALA A 90 -12.27 -7.50 0.31
C ALA A 90 -12.58 -7.45 -1.20
N ALA A 91 -13.19 -6.34 -1.64
CA ALA A 91 -13.47 -6.12 -3.06
C ALA A 91 -12.17 -5.95 -3.88
N GLY A 92 -11.19 -5.22 -3.33
CA GLY A 92 -9.87 -5.05 -3.95
C GLY A 92 -9.13 -6.37 -4.13
N ALA A 93 -9.21 -7.28 -3.17
CA ALA A 93 -8.60 -8.60 -3.28
C ALA A 93 -9.14 -9.39 -4.47
N ILE A 94 -10.46 -9.44 -4.64
CA ILE A 94 -11.09 -10.10 -5.78
C ILE A 94 -10.72 -9.39 -7.10
N GLU A 95 -10.77 -8.07 -7.12
CA GLU A 95 -10.48 -7.27 -8.32
C GLU A 95 -9.04 -7.49 -8.79
N ILE A 96 -8.07 -7.50 -7.88
CA ILE A 96 -6.66 -7.79 -8.18
C ILE A 96 -6.52 -9.22 -8.75
N ALA A 97 -7.19 -10.22 -8.17
CA ALA A 97 -7.17 -11.59 -8.67
C ALA A 97 -7.75 -11.69 -10.08
N LEU A 98 -8.83 -10.97 -10.37
CA LEU A 98 -9.43 -10.93 -11.71
C LEU A 98 -8.49 -10.28 -12.74
N TRP A 99 -7.76 -9.23 -12.36
CA TRP A 99 -6.73 -8.63 -13.21
C TRP A 99 -5.55 -9.57 -13.45
N ASP A 100 -5.14 -10.34 -12.45
CA ASP A 100 -4.11 -11.36 -12.57
C ASP A 100 -4.51 -12.44 -13.59
N ILE A 101 -5.74 -12.94 -13.49
CA ILE A 101 -6.32 -13.89 -14.48
C ILE A 101 -6.29 -13.28 -15.88
N ARG A 102 -6.75 -12.05 -16.04
CA ARG A 102 -6.78 -11.38 -17.36
C ARG A 102 -5.39 -11.26 -17.98
N GLY A 103 -4.39 -10.92 -17.15
CA GLY A 103 -3.00 -10.86 -17.60
C GLY A 103 -2.46 -12.23 -18.01
N LYS A 104 -2.72 -13.27 -17.22
CA LYS A 104 -2.33 -14.65 -17.50
C LYS A 104 -2.97 -15.17 -18.78
N GLN A 105 -4.27 -14.97 -18.95
CA GLN A 105 -4.99 -15.38 -20.18
C GLN A 105 -4.54 -14.61 -21.43
N ALA A 106 -4.16 -13.32 -21.27
CA ALA A 106 -3.63 -12.52 -22.36
C ALA A 106 -2.14 -12.78 -22.64
N GLY A 107 -1.43 -13.52 -21.78
CA GLY A 107 0.01 -13.72 -21.84
C GLY A 107 0.81 -12.42 -21.67
N LYS A 108 0.30 -11.45 -20.90
CA LYS A 108 0.86 -10.11 -20.75
C LYS A 108 0.99 -9.70 -19.29
N PRO A 109 2.03 -8.94 -18.94
CA PRO A 109 2.11 -8.28 -17.64
C PRO A 109 0.89 -7.38 -17.41
N LEU A 110 0.42 -7.29 -16.17
CA LEU A 110 -0.78 -6.53 -15.82
C LEU A 110 -0.72 -5.09 -16.31
N CYS A 111 0.40 -4.39 -16.16
CA CYS A 111 0.53 -2.98 -16.59
C CYS A 111 0.19 -2.75 -18.07
N GLU A 112 0.40 -3.73 -18.95
CA GLU A 112 0.04 -3.61 -20.37
C GLU A 112 -1.47 -3.67 -20.65
N LEU A 113 -2.26 -4.12 -19.68
CA LEU A 113 -3.73 -4.17 -19.76
C LEU A 113 -4.39 -2.94 -19.15
N LEU A 114 -3.67 -2.18 -18.31
CA LEU A 114 -4.22 -1.04 -17.59
C LEU A 114 -4.20 0.26 -18.41
N GLY A 115 -3.33 0.35 -19.42
CA GLY A 115 -3.20 1.53 -20.26
C GLY A 115 -1.81 1.65 -20.89
N PRO A 116 -1.45 2.83 -21.42
CA PRO A 116 -0.09 3.10 -21.86
C PRO A 116 0.90 2.94 -20.71
N VAL A 117 1.89 2.06 -20.88
CA VAL A 117 2.96 1.89 -19.90
C VAL A 117 3.92 3.09 -19.99
N LEU A 118 3.99 3.88 -18.94
CA LEU A 118 4.84 5.07 -18.86
C LEU A 118 6.28 4.71 -18.48
N THR A 119 6.42 3.72 -17.59
CA THR A 119 7.72 3.21 -17.17
C THR A 119 7.59 1.76 -16.71
N ARG A 120 8.68 0.99 -16.83
CA ARG A 120 8.81 -0.34 -16.21
C ARG A 120 9.78 -0.34 -15.02
N SER A 121 10.39 0.80 -14.73
CA SER A 121 11.32 0.99 -13.62
C SER A 121 10.67 1.86 -12.57
N ILE A 122 10.20 1.24 -11.51
CA ILE A 122 9.39 1.87 -10.47
C ILE A 122 10.28 2.20 -9.27
N PRO A 123 10.40 3.48 -8.88
CA PRO A 123 11.13 3.84 -7.68
C PRO A 123 10.40 3.37 -6.42
N LEU A 124 11.17 2.83 -5.46
CA LEU A 124 10.68 2.34 -4.18
C LEU A 124 11.44 2.97 -3.03
N TYR A 125 10.71 3.28 -1.94
CA TYR A 125 11.32 3.55 -0.66
C TYR A 125 11.25 2.34 0.28
N ALA A 126 12.23 2.21 1.16
CA ALA A 126 12.20 1.19 2.19
C ALA A 126 11.45 1.71 3.42
N ASN A 127 10.36 1.04 3.78
CA ASN A 127 9.73 1.24 5.06
C ASN A 127 10.54 0.50 6.13
N MET A 128 11.01 1.23 7.15
CA MET A 128 11.83 0.68 8.23
C MET A 128 11.00 0.08 9.35
N GLU A 129 9.67 0.17 9.27
CA GLU A 129 8.74 -0.12 10.38
C GLU A 129 9.05 0.64 11.67
N SER A 130 8.09 0.57 12.56
CA SER A 130 8.23 1.07 13.91
C SER A 130 9.37 0.39 14.66
N ARG A 131 10.00 1.11 15.56
CA ARG A 131 10.95 0.50 16.48
C ARG A 131 10.24 -0.50 17.39
N LYS A 132 10.86 -1.64 17.62
CA LYS A 132 10.41 -2.55 18.68
C LYS A 132 10.55 -1.86 20.05
N PRO A 133 9.75 -2.23 21.06
CA PRO A 133 9.78 -1.56 22.37
C PRO A 133 11.16 -1.53 23.04
N ASP A 134 12.00 -2.51 22.76
CA ASP A 134 13.37 -2.66 23.26
C ASP A 134 14.44 -2.19 22.27
N GLU A 135 14.05 -1.70 21.08
CA GLU A 135 14.97 -1.24 20.06
C GLU A 135 15.44 0.18 20.33
N SER A 136 16.74 0.37 20.49
CA SER A 136 17.36 1.68 20.65
C SER A 136 17.37 2.48 19.33
N ILE A 137 17.53 3.81 19.44
CA ILE A 137 17.78 4.66 18.26
C ILE A 137 19.03 4.21 17.50
N ASP A 138 20.08 3.71 18.17
CA ASP A 138 21.27 3.18 17.52
C ASP A 138 20.95 2.00 16.60
N GLN A 139 20.12 1.08 17.04
CA GLN A 139 19.74 -0.08 16.23
C GLN A 139 18.91 0.34 15.01
N LEU A 140 17.99 1.30 15.14
CA LEU A 140 17.28 1.86 13.99
C LEU A 140 18.26 2.52 13.00
N VAL A 141 19.20 3.30 13.50
CA VAL A 141 20.24 3.94 12.67
C VAL A 141 21.05 2.90 11.90
N GLU A 142 21.47 1.81 12.55
CA GLU A 142 22.19 0.71 11.89
C GLU A 142 21.32 0.02 10.81
N ARG A 143 20.01 -0.17 11.07
CA ARG A 143 19.09 -0.69 10.04
C ARG A 143 19.00 0.26 8.84
N CYS A 144 18.88 1.57 9.07
CA CYS A 144 18.87 2.56 8.00
C CYS A 144 20.17 2.56 7.18
N ILE A 145 21.35 2.46 7.86
CA ILE A 145 22.65 2.35 7.20
C ILE A 145 22.71 1.07 6.35
N ALA A 146 22.29 -0.06 6.89
CA ALA A 146 22.27 -1.34 6.17
C ALA A 146 21.37 -1.26 4.93
N THR A 147 20.16 -0.72 5.06
CA THR A 147 19.22 -0.52 3.96
C THR A 147 19.79 0.37 2.86
N ARG A 148 20.46 1.46 3.25
CA ARG A 148 21.17 2.32 2.29
C ARG A 148 22.30 1.58 1.58
N ARG A 149 23.09 0.76 2.30
CA ARG A 149 24.15 -0.07 1.70
C ARG A 149 23.62 -1.10 0.71
N HIS A 150 22.39 -1.58 0.89
CA HIS A 150 21.69 -2.40 -0.09
C HIS A 150 21.11 -1.59 -1.26
N GLY A 151 21.43 -0.29 -1.34
CA GLY A 151 21.11 0.56 -2.49
C GLY A 151 19.78 1.29 -2.41
N PHE A 152 19.10 1.28 -1.27
CA PHE A 152 17.91 2.12 -1.10
C PHE A 152 18.33 3.58 -0.88
N ASN A 153 17.76 4.48 -1.68
CA ASN A 153 17.99 5.93 -1.61
C ASN A 153 16.83 6.71 -0.98
N ALA A 154 15.87 5.99 -0.41
CA ALA A 154 14.73 6.55 0.31
C ALA A 154 14.33 5.60 1.45
N VAL A 155 14.16 6.14 2.66
CA VAL A 155 13.77 5.38 3.86
C VAL A 155 12.68 6.10 4.63
N LYS A 156 11.64 5.36 5.08
CA LYS A 156 10.57 5.85 5.93
C LYS A 156 10.77 5.37 7.36
N ILE A 157 10.70 6.27 8.35
CA ILE A 157 10.80 5.97 9.79
C ILE A 157 9.62 6.55 10.55
N TYR A 158 9.38 6.03 11.76
CA TYR A 158 8.28 6.38 12.66
C TYR A 158 8.84 7.00 13.95
N PRO A 159 9.27 8.29 13.94
CA PRO A 159 9.99 8.88 15.06
C PRO A 159 9.13 9.13 16.29
N MET A 160 7.82 9.34 16.13
CA MET A 160 6.91 9.72 17.21
C MET A 160 6.21 8.54 17.90
N GLU A 161 6.38 7.31 17.38
CA GLU A 161 5.70 6.17 17.97
C GLU A 161 6.21 5.85 19.38
N HIS A 162 5.36 6.04 20.36
CA HIS A 162 5.63 5.85 21.79
C HIS A 162 6.79 6.71 22.35
N GLU A 163 7.19 7.78 21.63
CA GLU A 163 8.31 8.62 22.02
C GLU A 163 7.87 10.08 22.27
N PRO A 164 8.44 10.75 23.28
CA PRO A 164 8.29 12.20 23.41
C PRO A 164 9.02 12.93 22.29
N LEU A 165 8.57 14.15 21.99
CA LEU A 165 9.08 14.94 20.87
C LEU A 165 10.61 15.11 20.88
N ASP A 166 11.23 15.35 22.03
CA ASP A 166 12.69 15.53 22.13
C ASP A 166 13.44 14.28 21.67
N ASN A 167 12.96 13.08 22.04
CA ASN A 167 13.54 11.82 21.62
C ASN A 167 13.30 11.58 20.12
N ALA A 168 12.13 11.95 19.62
CA ALA A 168 11.79 11.88 18.19
C ALA A 168 12.71 12.77 17.36
N VAL A 169 12.96 14.01 17.80
CA VAL A 169 13.88 14.96 17.16
C VAL A 169 15.30 14.40 17.12
N GLU A 170 15.76 13.84 18.23
CA GLU A 170 17.08 13.18 18.32
C GLU A 170 17.18 11.97 17.37
N CYS A 171 16.11 11.17 17.29
CA CYS A 171 16.03 10.05 16.36
C CYS A 171 16.18 10.52 14.90
N VAL A 172 15.37 11.48 14.47
CA VAL A 172 15.42 12.05 13.11
C VAL A 172 16.80 12.63 12.80
N ARG A 173 17.36 13.40 13.73
CA ARG A 173 18.70 13.98 13.60
C ARG A 173 19.76 12.89 13.35
N ARG A 174 19.77 11.83 14.13
CA ARG A 174 20.75 10.74 14.04
C ARG A 174 20.60 9.93 12.76
N VAL A 175 19.35 9.61 12.38
CA VAL A 175 19.10 8.92 11.12
C VAL A 175 19.56 9.79 9.95
N ARG A 176 19.19 11.08 9.91
CA ARG A 176 19.62 12.00 8.85
C ARG A 176 21.14 12.08 8.74
N GLN A 177 21.86 12.21 9.86
CA GLN A 177 23.32 12.21 9.86
C GLN A 177 23.92 10.92 9.31
N ALA A 178 23.30 9.78 9.59
CA ALA A 178 23.80 8.46 9.19
C ALA A 178 23.53 8.15 7.70
N ILE A 179 22.34 8.53 7.18
CA ILE A 179 22.00 8.25 5.79
C ILE A 179 22.53 9.31 4.81
N GLY A 180 22.90 10.50 5.31
CA GLY A 180 23.36 11.63 4.49
C GLY A 180 22.20 12.37 3.78
N ASN A 181 22.51 13.48 3.11
CA ASN A 181 21.52 14.36 2.50
C ASN A 181 20.99 13.86 1.13
N GLU A 182 21.74 12.96 0.48
CA GLU A 182 21.37 12.39 -0.81
C GLU A 182 20.27 11.30 -0.70
N THR A 183 20.00 10.82 0.51
CA THR A 183 18.95 9.84 0.78
C THR A 183 17.69 10.55 1.24
N HIS A 184 16.56 10.28 0.58
CA HIS A 184 15.26 10.81 1.01
C HIS A 184 14.89 10.21 2.37
N LEU A 185 14.59 11.07 3.32
CA LEU A 185 14.08 10.70 4.64
C LEU A 185 12.59 11.02 4.69
N LEU A 186 11.78 10.00 4.83
CA LEU A 186 10.33 10.08 4.91
C LEU A 186 9.94 9.89 6.38
N LEU A 187 9.10 10.77 6.89
CA LEU A 187 8.66 10.73 8.28
C LEU A 187 7.18 10.41 8.35
N ASP A 188 6.85 9.36 9.09
CA ASP A 188 5.47 9.00 9.43
C ASP A 188 5.29 9.20 10.94
N ILE A 189 4.39 10.08 11.33
CA ILE A 189 4.14 10.38 12.75
C ILE A 189 2.82 9.81 13.26
N TRP A 190 2.17 9.04 12.43
CA TRP A 190 1.06 8.16 12.72
C TRP A 190 -0.09 8.78 13.51
N ALA A 191 -0.56 9.94 13.01
CA ALA A 191 -1.78 10.59 13.47
C ALA A 191 -1.78 10.99 14.96
N LEU A 192 -1.05 12.05 15.28
CA LEU A 192 -1.11 12.66 16.60
C LEU A 192 -2.53 13.17 16.90
N GLU A 193 -2.93 13.11 18.16
CA GLU A 193 -4.26 13.57 18.55
C GLU A 193 -4.37 15.10 18.60
N SER A 194 -3.27 15.79 18.94
CA SER A 194 -3.22 17.25 19.05
C SER A 194 -2.68 17.87 17.76
N PRO A 195 -3.45 18.75 17.08
CA PRO A 195 -2.94 19.51 15.93
C PRO A 195 -1.77 20.44 16.28
N ASP A 196 -1.73 20.95 17.52
CA ASP A 196 -0.64 21.82 17.97
C ASP A 196 0.64 21.01 18.15
N ASP A 197 0.55 19.79 18.69
CA ASP A 197 1.71 18.88 18.82
C ASP A 197 2.20 18.42 17.45
N ALA A 198 1.28 18.12 16.52
CA ALA A 198 1.62 17.77 15.14
C ALA A 198 2.35 18.93 14.42
N LEU A 199 1.89 20.16 14.61
CA LEU A 199 2.53 21.34 14.06
C LEU A 199 3.89 21.61 14.70
N GLN A 200 4.02 21.43 16.01
CA GLN A 200 5.30 21.54 16.70
C GLN A 200 6.30 20.49 16.19
N ALA A 201 5.88 19.23 16.09
CA ALA A 201 6.71 18.17 15.52
C ALA A 201 7.17 18.47 14.09
N ALA A 202 6.25 18.93 13.23
CA ALA A 202 6.56 19.34 11.87
C ALA A 202 7.63 20.45 11.81
N HIS A 203 7.52 21.47 12.67
CA HIS A 203 8.52 22.54 12.74
C HIS A 203 9.89 22.05 13.22
N GLU A 204 9.93 21.17 14.23
CA GLU A 204 11.17 20.59 14.71
C GLU A 204 11.83 19.67 13.69
N PHE A 205 11.04 18.92 12.91
CA PHE A 205 11.57 18.03 11.89
C PHE A 205 12.04 18.76 10.62
N ALA A 206 11.49 19.94 10.32
CA ALA A 206 11.83 20.71 9.11
C ALA A 206 13.33 20.97 8.94
N GLN A 207 14.07 21.14 10.04
CA GLN A 207 15.53 21.37 10.04
C GLN A 207 16.35 20.22 9.48
N PHE A 208 15.76 19.02 9.36
CA PHE A 208 16.40 17.81 8.83
C PHE A 208 16.05 17.52 7.38
N ASP A 209 15.36 18.46 6.71
CA ASP A 209 14.97 18.35 5.31
C ASP A 209 14.30 16.99 4.95
N PRO A 210 13.19 16.64 5.62
CA PRO A 210 12.47 15.42 5.28
C PRO A 210 11.80 15.56 3.91
N PHE A 211 11.71 14.44 3.18
CA PHE A 211 11.06 14.39 1.88
C PHE A 211 9.56 14.62 2.00
N TRP A 212 8.93 14.14 3.08
CA TRP A 212 7.56 14.43 3.47
C TRP A 212 7.30 14.20 4.97
N LEU A 213 6.13 14.66 5.43
CA LEU A 213 5.52 14.30 6.70
C LEU A 213 4.18 13.60 6.45
N GLU A 214 4.08 12.34 6.88
CA GLU A 214 2.93 11.47 6.67
C GLU A 214 2.06 11.41 7.91
N GLU A 215 0.73 11.43 7.71
CA GLU A 215 -0.30 11.31 8.75
C GLU A 215 -0.01 12.16 10.01
N PRO A 216 0.25 13.49 9.88
CA PRO A 216 0.52 14.32 11.07
C PRO A 216 -0.66 14.35 12.05
N ILE A 217 -1.86 14.16 11.53
CA ILE A 217 -3.11 13.99 12.28
C ILE A 217 -4.00 13.00 11.52
N ALA A 218 -5.01 12.43 12.19
CA ALA A 218 -5.88 11.45 11.55
C ALA A 218 -6.53 12.00 10.27
N GLY A 219 -6.50 11.21 9.19
CA GLY A 219 -6.92 11.63 7.84
C GLY A 219 -8.38 12.06 7.73
N GLU A 220 -9.25 11.68 8.70
CA GLU A 220 -10.63 12.13 8.79
C GLU A 220 -10.77 13.59 9.29
N ARG A 221 -9.70 14.12 9.92
CA ARG A 221 -9.66 15.51 10.45
C ARG A 221 -9.17 16.50 9.39
N ILE A 222 -9.84 16.51 8.25
CA ILE A 222 -9.42 17.20 7.02
C ILE A 222 -9.16 18.69 7.24
N ASP A 223 -10.04 19.40 7.98
CA ASP A 223 -9.87 20.85 8.24
C ASP A 223 -8.62 21.16 9.06
N GLU A 224 -8.25 20.27 9.97
CA GLU A 224 -7.06 20.43 10.81
C GLU A 224 -5.79 20.05 10.03
N MET A 225 -5.85 19.00 9.23
CA MET A 225 -4.80 18.63 8.29
C MET A 225 -4.47 19.78 7.35
N ALA A 226 -5.50 20.40 6.76
CA ALA A 226 -5.35 21.58 5.90
C ALA A 226 -4.70 22.78 6.63
N LYS A 227 -5.00 22.98 7.92
CA LYS A 227 -4.36 24.04 8.73
C LYS A 227 -2.88 23.72 8.98
N ILE A 228 -2.53 22.46 9.22
CA ILE A 228 -1.13 22.02 9.40
C ILE A 228 -0.40 22.24 8.09
N ARG A 229 -0.91 21.72 6.96
CA ARG A 229 -0.28 21.83 5.64
C ARG A 229 0.06 23.28 5.29
N ARG A 230 -0.86 24.23 5.54
CA ARG A 230 -0.61 25.67 5.25
C ARG A 230 0.47 26.32 6.09
N LYS A 231 0.88 25.70 7.21
CA LYS A 231 1.85 26.28 8.15
C LYS A 231 3.25 25.64 8.06
N VAL A 232 3.41 24.58 7.26
CA VAL A 232 4.69 23.88 7.10
C VAL A 232 5.19 24.01 5.66
N ASN A 233 6.51 23.89 5.48
CA ASN A 233 7.14 24.00 4.16
C ASN A 233 7.54 22.63 3.57
N MET A 234 7.19 21.53 4.24
CA MET A 234 7.41 20.19 3.73
C MET A 234 6.11 19.60 3.19
N PRO A 235 6.14 18.68 2.20
CA PRO A 235 4.94 18.03 1.70
C PRO A 235 4.22 17.23 2.80
N ILE A 236 2.90 17.34 2.84
CA ILE A 236 2.03 16.55 3.71
C ILE A 236 1.44 15.40 2.91
N VAL A 237 1.50 14.20 3.50
CA VAL A 237 0.97 12.95 2.93
C VAL A 237 -0.15 12.40 3.79
N THR A 238 -1.24 11.95 3.17
CA THR A 238 -2.36 11.24 3.83
C THR A 238 -3.13 10.39 2.83
N GLY A 239 -3.85 9.38 3.32
CA GLY A 239 -4.75 8.57 2.51
C GLY A 239 -4.71 7.07 2.76
N GLU A 240 -3.75 6.55 3.49
CA GLU A 240 -3.56 5.11 3.73
C GLU A 240 -4.75 4.42 4.40
N ARG A 241 -5.49 5.15 5.23
CA ARG A 241 -6.66 4.65 5.98
C ARG A 241 -7.98 4.92 5.30
N GLN A 242 -7.95 5.45 4.09
CA GLN A 242 -9.13 5.93 3.40
C GLN A 242 -9.50 5.04 2.22
N SER A 243 -10.80 4.97 1.95
CA SER A 243 -11.36 4.28 0.80
C SER A 243 -12.50 5.12 0.19
N GLY A 244 -12.72 4.92 -1.12
CA GLY A 244 -13.74 5.66 -1.87
C GLY A 244 -13.31 7.06 -2.31
N LEU A 245 -13.61 7.38 -3.55
CA LEU A 245 -13.19 8.64 -4.20
C LEU A 245 -13.64 9.92 -3.46
N HIS A 246 -14.77 9.86 -2.75
CA HIS A 246 -15.29 11.03 -2.04
C HIS A 246 -14.38 11.49 -0.90
N HIS A 247 -13.70 10.57 -0.19
CA HIS A 247 -12.73 10.93 0.85
C HIS A 247 -11.51 11.62 0.25
N PHE A 248 -10.92 11.05 -0.80
CA PHE A 248 -9.78 11.67 -1.50
C PHE A 248 -10.15 13.01 -2.12
N ARG A 249 -11.37 13.14 -2.67
CA ARG A 249 -11.89 14.42 -3.15
C ARG A 249 -11.97 15.43 -2.02
N SER A 250 -12.48 15.05 -0.86
CA SER A 250 -12.59 15.93 0.29
C SER A 250 -11.22 16.42 0.78
N VAL A 251 -10.20 15.55 0.79
CA VAL A 251 -8.81 15.93 1.10
C VAL A 251 -8.30 16.97 0.11
N LEU A 252 -8.54 16.77 -1.18
CA LEU A 252 -8.08 17.67 -2.25
C LEU A 252 -8.84 18.99 -2.28
N ASP A 253 -10.17 18.96 -2.15
CA ASP A 253 -11.02 20.18 -2.11
C ASP A 253 -10.64 21.12 -0.96
N ASN A 254 -10.15 20.57 0.16
CA ASN A 254 -9.70 21.34 1.32
C ASN A 254 -8.20 21.63 1.31
N GLU A 255 -7.49 21.25 0.26
CA GLU A 255 -6.03 21.39 0.17
C GLU A 255 -5.31 20.81 1.40
N ALA A 256 -5.75 19.61 1.87
CA ALA A 256 -5.27 19.03 3.11
C ALA A 256 -3.96 18.24 2.95
N ALA A 257 -3.59 17.84 1.72
CA ALA A 257 -2.36 17.14 1.43
C ALA A 257 -1.74 17.59 0.10
N ASP A 258 -0.44 17.32 -0.07
CA ASP A 258 0.32 17.51 -1.30
C ASP A 258 0.44 16.20 -2.08
N ILE A 259 0.47 15.09 -1.35
CA ILE A 259 0.61 13.74 -1.86
C ILE A 259 -0.48 12.87 -1.23
N LEU A 260 -1.17 12.09 -2.05
CA LEU A 260 -2.06 11.05 -1.55
C LEU A 260 -1.33 9.71 -1.54
N ASN A 261 -1.50 8.94 -0.45
CA ASN A 261 -0.94 7.60 -0.31
C ASN A 261 -2.01 6.51 -0.10
N PRO A 262 -2.99 6.39 -1.04
CA PRO A 262 -3.97 5.32 -0.94
C PRO A 262 -3.27 3.96 -0.87
N ASP A 263 -3.74 3.07 -0.01
CA ASP A 263 -3.25 1.70 0.03
C ASP A 263 -3.87 0.89 -1.11
N ILE A 264 -3.05 0.16 -1.88
CA ILE A 264 -3.52 -0.54 -3.09
C ILE A 264 -4.62 -1.58 -2.77
N ILE A 265 -4.51 -2.26 -1.64
CA ILE A 265 -5.47 -3.26 -1.20
C ILE A 265 -6.55 -2.68 -0.29
N GLY A 266 -6.26 -1.62 0.45
CA GLY A 266 -7.23 -0.93 1.32
C GLY A 266 -8.23 -0.06 0.56
N ALA A 267 -7.77 0.64 -0.48
CA ALA A 267 -8.59 1.56 -1.27
C ALA A 267 -9.54 0.86 -2.27
N GLY A 268 -9.38 -0.45 -2.50
CA GLY A 268 -10.26 -1.22 -3.37
C GLY A 268 -9.65 -1.70 -4.68
N GLY A 269 -8.34 -1.88 -4.74
CA GLY A 269 -7.63 -2.52 -5.86
C GLY A 269 -7.09 -1.56 -6.91
N VAL A 270 -6.73 -2.15 -8.05
CA VAL A 270 -6.03 -1.50 -9.17
C VAL A 270 -6.85 -0.35 -9.77
N GLN A 271 -8.14 -0.60 -10.05
CA GLN A 271 -8.99 0.39 -10.69
C GLN A 271 -9.28 1.57 -9.75
N ALA A 272 -9.44 1.31 -8.44
CA ALA A 272 -9.59 2.36 -7.44
C ALA A 272 -8.36 3.28 -7.40
N MET A 273 -7.16 2.70 -7.41
CA MET A 273 -5.90 3.44 -7.46
C MET A 273 -5.81 4.33 -8.70
N ILE A 274 -6.18 3.81 -9.88
CA ILE A 274 -6.18 4.58 -11.13
C ILE A 274 -7.18 5.76 -11.05
N GLU A 275 -8.37 5.54 -10.49
CA GLU A 275 -9.39 6.59 -10.34
C GLU A 275 -8.95 7.67 -9.34
N ILE A 276 -8.33 7.27 -8.21
CA ILE A 276 -7.76 8.20 -7.22
C ILE A 276 -6.62 9.00 -7.84
N SER A 277 -5.74 8.35 -8.62
CA SER A 277 -4.64 9.02 -9.34
C SER A 277 -5.15 10.08 -10.32
N ARG A 278 -6.15 9.75 -11.14
CA ARG A 278 -6.77 10.72 -12.06
C ARG A 278 -7.42 11.89 -11.33
N LEU A 279 -8.07 11.61 -10.20
CA LEU A 279 -8.61 12.66 -9.35
C LEU A 279 -7.49 13.56 -8.83
N ALA A 280 -6.44 13.00 -8.24
CA ALA A 280 -5.29 13.75 -7.72
C ALA A 280 -4.61 14.59 -8.81
N GLU A 281 -4.41 14.02 -10.00
CA GLU A 281 -3.84 14.73 -11.17
C GLU A 281 -4.65 15.99 -11.52
N SER A 282 -5.99 15.94 -11.46
CA SER A 282 -6.85 17.08 -11.75
C SER A 282 -6.71 18.24 -10.75
N TYR A 283 -6.14 17.98 -9.57
CA TYR A 283 -5.80 18.97 -8.54
C TYR A 283 -4.31 19.31 -8.49
N GLY A 284 -3.49 18.69 -9.37
CA GLY A 284 -2.04 18.86 -9.36
C GLY A 284 -1.33 18.15 -8.21
N ALA A 285 -2.01 17.20 -7.54
CA ALA A 285 -1.44 16.41 -6.45
C ALA A 285 -0.76 15.13 -6.96
N SER A 286 0.25 14.69 -6.22
CA SER A 286 0.98 13.45 -6.50
C SER A 286 0.37 12.24 -5.80
N ILE A 287 0.75 11.04 -6.27
CA ILE A 287 0.41 9.75 -5.65
C ILE A 287 1.70 9.06 -5.20
N SER A 288 1.67 8.51 -4.00
CA SER A 288 2.68 7.57 -3.49
C SER A 288 1.97 6.40 -2.83
N PRO A 289 1.69 5.31 -3.56
CA PRO A 289 0.89 4.22 -3.02
C PRO A 289 1.49 3.60 -1.76
N HIS A 290 0.66 3.47 -0.74
CA HIS A 290 0.91 2.76 0.51
C HIS A 290 0.77 1.24 0.30
N CYS A 291 1.49 0.45 1.07
CA CYS A 291 1.53 -1.01 0.92
C CYS A 291 1.74 -1.71 2.29
N TRP A 292 1.02 -1.28 3.32
CA TRP A 292 1.16 -1.86 4.66
C TRP A 292 0.50 -3.23 4.77
N ASN A 293 1.13 -4.10 5.55
CA ASN A 293 0.65 -5.47 5.77
C ASN A 293 0.40 -6.22 4.44
N SER A 294 1.28 -5.96 3.47
CA SER A 294 1.19 -6.43 2.09
C SER A 294 2.35 -7.36 1.78
N THR A 295 2.06 -8.38 0.98
CA THR A 295 3.05 -9.35 0.53
C THR A 295 3.41 -9.17 -0.96
N LEU A 296 3.94 -10.21 -1.58
CA LEU A 296 4.31 -10.20 -2.99
C LEU A 296 3.12 -9.88 -3.93
N VAL A 297 1.87 -10.25 -3.55
CA VAL A 297 0.68 -10.02 -4.40
C VAL A 297 0.34 -8.53 -4.45
N ALA A 298 0.16 -7.90 -3.29
CA ALA A 298 -0.13 -6.46 -3.21
C ALA A 298 1.04 -5.62 -3.74
N THR A 299 2.29 -5.99 -3.42
CA THR A 299 3.49 -5.34 -3.95
C THR A 299 3.51 -5.38 -5.48
N ALA A 300 3.22 -6.53 -6.10
CA ALA A 300 3.14 -6.65 -7.56
C ALA A 300 2.01 -5.79 -8.14
N ALA A 301 0.82 -5.83 -7.54
CA ALA A 301 -0.32 -5.01 -7.97
C ALA A 301 0.01 -3.52 -7.93
N MET A 302 0.64 -3.05 -6.86
CA MET A 302 1.10 -1.67 -6.72
C MET A 302 2.10 -1.29 -7.80
N ILE A 303 3.15 -2.09 -8.00
CA ILE A 303 4.21 -1.83 -8.98
C ILE A 303 3.64 -1.76 -10.40
N HIS A 304 2.78 -2.71 -10.78
CA HIS A 304 2.12 -2.68 -12.10
C HIS A 304 1.21 -1.48 -12.27
N THR A 305 0.54 -1.05 -11.21
CA THR A 305 -0.35 0.11 -11.26
C THR A 305 0.45 1.40 -11.40
N ILE A 306 1.50 1.60 -10.60
CA ILE A 306 2.39 2.77 -10.72
C ILE A 306 2.94 2.92 -12.15
N ALA A 307 3.21 1.83 -12.84
CA ALA A 307 3.77 1.84 -14.20
C ALA A 307 2.92 2.62 -15.22
N VAL A 308 1.63 2.85 -14.92
CA VAL A 308 0.67 3.56 -15.80
C VAL A 308 0.15 4.88 -15.19
N LEU A 309 0.59 5.25 -13.99
CA LEU A 309 0.12 6.46 -13.31
C LEU A 309 1.07 7.64 -13.60
N PRO A 310 0.59 8.75 -14.21
CA PRO A 310 1.46 9.86 -14.60
C PRO A 310 1.97 10.71 -13.43
N ASN A 311 1.26 10.71 -12.31
CA ASN A 311 1.55 11.50 -11.11
C ASN A 311 2.05 10.66 -9.92
N ALA A 312 2.35 9.37 -10.13
CA ALA A 312 2.98 8.54 -9.10
C ALA A 312 4.47 8.86 -9.00
N ILE A 313 4.95 9.05 -7.75
CA ILE A 313 6.32 9.48 -7.51
C ILE A 313 7.22 8.36 -6.97
N ILE A 314 6.71 7.51 -6.08
CA ILE A 314 7.47 6.44 -5.44
C ILE A 314 6.49 5.45 -4.79
N GLY A 315 6.83 4.16 -4.71
CA GLY A 315 6.04 3.14 -4.06
C GLY A 315 6.66 2.67 -2.74
N GLU A 316 5.84 2.12 -1.85
CA GLU A 316 6.29 1.57 -0.58
C GLU A 316 6.79 0.14 -0.72
N TYR A 317 7.86 -0.20 0.01
CA TYR A 317 8.38 -1.56 0.05
C TYR A 317 8.98 -1.90 1.42
N PHE A 318 8.82 -3.16 1.83
CA PHE A 318 9.32 -3.70 3.09
C PHE A 318 10.45 -4.71 2.84
N PRO A 319 11.71 -4.30 2.64
CA PRO A 319 12.79 -5.20 2.23
C PRO A 319 13.09 -6.28 3.27
N HIS A 320 12.83 -6.03 4.54
CA HIS A 320 13.08 -6.99 5.61
C HIS A 320 12.05 -8.12 5.70
N TYR A 321 10.90 -8.01 4.99
CA TYR A 321 9.92 -9.10 4.86
C TYR A 321 10.16 -9.99 3.64
N ALA A 322 11.05 -9.60 2.74
CA ALA A 322 11.33 -10.35 1.52
C ALA A 322 11.67 -11.84 1.76
N PRO A 323 12.41 -12.24 2.83
CA PRO A 323 12.64 -13.65 3.12
C PRO A 323 11.35 -14.42 3.38
N PHE A 324 10.45 -13.88 4.20
CA PHE A 324 9.14 -14.51 4.45
C PHE A 324 8.27 -14.55 3.20
N PHE A 325 8.28 -13.49 2.39
CA PHE A 325 7.52 -13.49 1.14
C PHE A 325 8.00 -14.58 0.17
N ALA A 326 9.30 -14.87 0.15
CA ALA A 326 9.87 -15.94 -0.67
C ALA A 326 9.45 -17.35 -0.20
N GLU A 327 9.01 -17.51 1.05
CA GLU A 327 8.43 -18.77 1.53
C GLU A 327 7.00 -18.96 0.99
N LEU A 328 6.25 -17.86 0.80
CA LEU A 328 4.88 -17.89 0.32
C LEU A 328 4.74 -18.00 -1.20
N GLY A 329 5.79 -17.65 -1.96
CA GLY A 329 5.73 -17.68 -3.42
C GLY A 329 6.93 -17.05 -4.11
N GLU A 330 6.81 -16.92 -5.43
CA GLU A 330 7.80 -16.27 -6.30
C GLU A 330 7.22 -14.97 -6.87
N LEU A 331 8.03 -13.92 -6.86
CA LEU A 331 7.75 -12.65 -7.52
C LEU A 331 8.68 -12.49 -8.73
N HIS A 332 8.12 -12.43 -9.93
CA HIS A 332 8.85 -12.24 -11.19
C HIS A 332 8.98 -10.75 -11.57
N ILE A 333 9.08 -9.89 -10.59
CA ILE A 333 9.49 -8.50 -10.69
C ILE A 333 10.85 -8.39 -10.01
N ASP A 334 11.83 -7.85 -10.71
CA ASP A 334 13.16 -7.66 -10.13
C ASP A 334 13.15 -6.42 -9.23
N ILE A 335 13.32 -6.62 -7.93
CA ILE A 335 13.47 -5.55 -6.95
C ILE A 335 14.92 -5.49 -6.52
N THR A 336 15.68 -4.67 -7.22
CA THR A 336 17.08 -4.41 -6.93
C THR A 336 17.20 -3.02 -6.35
N SER A 337 17.53 -2.95 -5.05
CA SER A 337 17.65 -1.67 -4.35
C SER A 337 16.34 -0.84 -4.40
N SER A 338 16.43 0.45 -4.64
CA SER A 338 15.28 1.39 -4.76
C SER A 338 14.48 1.26 -6.06
N ILE A 339 14.72 0.27 -6.89
CA ILE A 339 14.04 0.14 -8.18
C ILE A 339 13.42 -1.26 -8.32
N ALA A 340 12.13 -1.28 -8.66
CA ALA A 340 11.48 -2.47 -9.15
C ALA A 340 11.37 -2.44 -10.68
N THR A 341 11.77 -3.52 -11.34
CA THR A 341 11.74 -3.64 -12.81
C THR A 341 10.73 -4.70 -13.25
N ILE A 342 9.71 -4.27 -13.98
CA ILE A 342 8.66 -5.14 -14.50
C ILE A 342 9.17 -5.89 -15.73
N GLY A 343 9.22 -7.22 -15.66
CA GLY A 343 9.57 -8.12 -16.75
C GLY A 343 8.40 -8.44 -17.68
N ALA A 344 8.49 -9.60 -18.32
CA ALA A 344 7.49 -10.09 -19.28
C ALA A 344 6.52 -11.13 -18.67
N ALA A 345 6.62 -11.44 -17.38
CA ALA A 345 5.77 -12.42 -16.73
C ALA A 345 4.30 -12.00 -16.79
N PRO A 346 3.37 -12.90 -17.18
CA PRO A 346 1.97 -12.56 -17.35
C PRO A 346 1.26 -12.32 -16.00
N GLY A 347 0.19 -11.54 -16.03
CA GLY A 347 -0.56 -11.17 -14.85
C GLY A 347 0.26 -10.28 -13.91
N LEU A 348 0.19 -10.55 -12.63
CA LEU A 348 1.00 -9.90 -11.59
C LEU A 348 2.48 -10.35 -11.62
N GLY A 349 2.81 -11.42 -12.37
CA GLY A 349 4.13 -12.04 -12.26
C GLY A 349 4.35 -12.70 -10.91
N VAL A 350 3.29 -13.22 -10.29
CA VAL A 350 3.33 -13.90 -8.98
C VAL A 350 2.95 -15.35 -9.15
N ARG A 351 3.69 -16.25 -8.47
CA ARG A 351 3.36 -17.65 -8.29
C ARG A 351 3.29 -17.96 -6.81
N MET A 352 2.09 -18.18 -6.29
CA MET A 352 1.89 -18.55 -4.88
C MET A 352 2.09 -20.04 -4.66
N TYR A 353 2.58 -20.40 -3.48
CA TYR A 353 2.74 -21.78 -3.02
C TYR A 353 1.58 -22.14 -2.09
N GLU A 354 0.55 -22.80 -2.63
CA GLU A 354 -0.67 -23.14 -1.86
C GLU A 354 -0.37 -23.98 -0.63
N ASP A 355 0.59 -24.93 -0.72
CA ASP A 355 1.02 -25.74 0.43
C ASP A 355 1.65 -24.88 1.54
N ALA A 356 2.41 -23.84 1.17
CA ALA A 356 2.98 -22.90 2.13
C ALA A 356 1.89 -22.05 2.79
N LEU A 357 0.92 -21.54 2.02
CA LEU A 357 -0.22 -20.81 2.57
C LEU A 357 -1.00 -21.67 3.57
N ALA A 358 -1.30 -22.93 3.21
CA ALA A 358 -2.00 -23.86 4.08
C ALA A 358 -1.21 -24.20 5.36
N SER A 359 0.12 -24.24 5.31
CA SER A 359 0.96 -24.51 6.48
C SER A 359 0.98 -23.36 7.50
N HIS A 360 0.66 -22.13 7.08
CA HIS A 360 0.57 -20.93 7.91
C HIS A 360 -0.89 -20.54 8.22
N GLU A 361 -1.88 -21.32 7.81
CA GLU A 361 -3.30 -21.02 8.02
C GLU A 361 -3.71 -21.13 9.50
N TYR A 362 -4.58 -20.21 10.00
CA TYR A 362 -5.02 -20.13 11.40
C TYR A 362 -6.55 -20.01 11.57
#